data_f6694e88ce47ebd7e27506ce01435a5c
#
_entry.id   f6694e88ce47ebd7e27506ce01435a5c
#
_cell.length_a   1.000
_cell.length_b   1.000
_cell.length_c   1.000
_cell.angle_alpha   90.00
_cell.angle_beta   90.00
_cell.angle_gamma   90.00
#
_symmetry.space_group_name_H-M   'P 1'
#
loop_
_entity.id
_entity.type
_entity.pdbx_description
1 polymer ?
#
loop_
_entity_poly.entity_id
_entity_poly.type
_entity_poly.pdbx_seq_one_letter_code
_entity_poly.pdbx_strand_id
1 'polypeptide(L)'
;RYLPEIASGALRLQAFGVTEPTSGTDTTRIRTTARRDGNEWVINGQKVWTSRAEHSDLMLLLARTTSREEAAKPHQGMSIFLVDMQKAKGNGLTIQKLEAMVNHATTEIFFDDLRIPADALIGEEGRGFYYILDGMNAERILISAEAIGDARWFIKKARDYAVDRRVFDRPIGQNQGVQFPIARCYAETEAAALMVQKAAETFDAGEEVGAMANMCKLL
;
A
#
# COMPACT_ATOMS: atom_id res chain seq x y z
N ARG A 1 -7.90 4.85 -20.65
CA ARG A 1 -9.19 5.53 -20.46
C ARG A 1 -9.10 6.54 -19.31
N TYR A 2 -8.69 6.16 -18.10
CA TYR A 2 -8.72 7.00 -16.89
C TYR A 2 -7.44 7.79 -16.61
N LEU A 3 -6.29 7.44 -17.18
CA LEU A 3 -4.99 8.03 -16.85
C LEU A 3 -4.91 9.56 -17.03
N PRO A 4 -5.47 10.18 -18.08
CA PRO A 4 -5.43 11.64 -18.21
C PRO A 4 -6.20 12.36 -17.10
N GLU A 5 -7.35 11.84 -16.69
CA GLU A 5 -8.17 12.41 -15.62
C GLU A 5 -7.52 12.23 -14.24
N ILE A 6 -6.86 11.09 -14.02
CA ILE A 6 -6.06 10.84 -12.80
C ILE A 6 -4.87 11.81 -12.75
N ALA A 7 -4.16 11.97 -13.87
CA ALA A 7 -2.99 12.86 -13.94
C ALA A 7 -3.37 14.34 -13.73
N SER A 8 -4.54 14.77 -14.20
CA SER A 8 -5.05 16.14 -13.98
C SER A 8 -5.64 16.36 -12.58
N GLY A 9 -5.86 15.29 -11.81
CA GLY A 9 -6.54 15.34 -10.52
C GLY A 9 -8.07 15.44 -10.60
N ALA A 10 -8.65 15.37 -11.79
CA ALA A 10 -10.09 15.36 -11.99
C ALA A 10 -10.74 14.06 -11.52
N LEU A 11 -9.99 12.97 -11.51
CA LEU A 11 -10.40 11.64 -11.03
C LEU A 11 -9.41 11.13 -9.99
N ARG A 12 -9.90 10.61 -8.87
CA ARG A 12 -9.09 10.12 -7.76
C ARG A 12 -9.15 8.60 -7.68
N LEU A 13 -8.02 7.95 -7.90
CA LEU A 13 -7.82 6.53 -7.64
C LEU A 13 -6.90 6.39 -6.43
N GLN A 14 -7.46 6.40 -5.23
CA GLN A 14 -6.71 6.41 -3.96
C GLN A 14 -7.09 5.24 -3.04
N ALA A 15 -8.20 4.56 -3.31
CA ALA A 15 -8.64 3.42 -2.53
C ALA A 15 -8.08 2.11 -3.12
N PHE A 16 -7.50 1.29 -2.23
CA PHE A 16 -6.98 -0.03 -2.57
C PHE A 16 -7.52 -1.07 -1.58
N GLY A 17 -8.51 -1.84 -2.00
CA GLY A 17 -9.22 -2.83 -1.17
C GLY A 17 -8.57 -4.21 -1.27
N VAL A 18 -7.61 -4.51 -0.37
CA VAL A 18 -6.91 -5.80 -0.31
C VAL A 18 -7.11 -6.48 1.03
N THR A 19 -6.70 -5.83 2.12
CA THR A 19 -6.70 -6.37 3.48
C THR A 19 -8.12 -6.62 3.98
N GLU A 20 -8.32 -7.72 4.68
CA GLU A 20 -9.58 -8.11 5.33
C GLU A 20 -9.37 -8.30 6.84
N PRO A 21 -10.41 -8.25 7.68
CA PRO A 21 -10.28 -8.47 9.12
C PRO A 21 -9.59 -9.77 9.50
N THR A 22 -9.70 -10.79 8.64
CA THR A 22 -9.14 -12.13 8.85
C THR A 22 -7.90 -12.42 8.00
N SER A 23 -7.45 -11.48 7.17
CA SER A 23 -6.37 -11.69 6.21
C SER A 23 -5.56 -10.41 5.97
N GLY A 24 -4.49 -10.25 6.72
CA GLY A 24 -3.49 -9.18 6.54
C GLY A 24 -2.26 -9.68 5.81
N THR A 25 -1.32 -10.28 6.52
CA THR A 25 -0.03 -10.74 5.97
C THR A 25 -0.18 -11.82 4.90
N ASP A 26 -1.08 -12.78 5.11
CA ASP A 26 -1.39 -13.82 4.11
C ASP A 26 -2.57 -13.41 3.24
N THR A 27 -2.29 -12.61 2.21
CA THR A 27 -3.28 -12.16 1.22
C THR A 27 -4.00 -13.33 0.53
N THR A 28 -3.41 -14.51 0.49
CA THR A 28 -4.07 -15.69 -0.11
C THR A 28 -5.29 -16.18 0.67
N ARG A 29 -5.56 -15.60 1.85
CA ARG A 29 -6.70 -15.96 2.69
C ARG A 29 -7.89 -15.01 2.56
N ILE A 30 -7.87 -14.06 1.64
CA ILE A 30 -9.03 -13.18 1.42
C ILE A 30 -10.29 -13.99 1.12
N ARG A 31 -11.41 -13.46 1.60
CA ARG A 31 -12.75 -14.10 1.50
C ARG A 31 -13.73 -13.29 0.67
N THR A 32 -13.46 -12.01 0.40
CA THR A 32 -14.28 -11.21 -0.52
C THR A 32 -14.37 -11.93 -1.86
N THR A 33 -15.59 -12.17 -2.32
CA THR A 33 -15.88 -12.91 -3.56
C THR A 33 -16.40 -11.98 -4.65
N ALA A 34 -16.15 -12.34 -5.89
CA ALA A 34 -16.76 -11.75 -7.07
C ALA A 34 -17.29 -12.87 -7.97
N ARG A 35 -18.61 -13.00 -8.07
CA ARG A 35 -19.27 -14.02 -8.87
C ARG A 35 -19.83 -13.41 -10.16
N ARG A 36 -19.57 -14.07 -11.29
CA ARG A 36 -20.12 -13.65 -12.58
C ARG A 36 -21.63 -13.87 -12.62
N ASP A 37 -22.37 -12.86 -13.05
CA ASP A 37 -23.82 -12.91 -13.24
C ASP A 37 -24.17 -12.16 -14.54
N GLY A 38 -24.26 -12.91 -15.63
CA GLY A 38 -24.47 -12.35 -16.97
C GLY A 38 -23.34 -11.39 -17.38
N ASN A 39 -23.69 -10.12 -17.57
CA ASN A 39 -22.74 -9.07 -17.95
C ASN A 39 -22.26 -8.23 -16.76
N GLU A 40 -22.38 -8.75 -15.54
CA GLU A 40 -21.97 -8.10 -14.32
C GLU A 40 -21.17 -9.05 -13.42
N TRP A 41 -20.49 -8.46 -12.43
CA TRP A 41 -19.94 -9.13 -11.28
C TRP A 41 -20.73 -8.76 -10.02
N VAL A 42 -21.07 -9.74 -9.21
CA VAL A 42 -21.69 -9.56 -7.89
C VAL A 42 -20.64 -9.79 -6.83
N ILE A 43 -20.37 -8.77 -6.03
CA ILE A 43 -19.29 -8.75 -5.05
C ILE A 43 -19.89 -8.78 -3.65
N ASN A 44 -19.35 -9.69 -2.81
CA ASN A 44 -19.71 -9.83 -1.40
C ASN A 44 -18.46 -9.95 -0.54
N GLY A 45 -18.43 -9.27 0.59
CA GLY A 45 -17.33 -9.34 1.54
C GLY A 45 -17.02 -8.04 2.25
N GLN A 46 -15.78 -7.93 2.74
CA GLN A 46 -15.36 -6.82 3.58
C GLN A 46 -13.88 -6.54 3.36
N LYS A 47 -13.52 -5.26 3.37
CA LYS A 47 -12.13 -4.79 3.39
C LYS A 47 -11.93 -3.86 4.59
N VAL A 48 -10.71 -3.88 5.15
CA VAL A 48 -10.34 -3.05 6.30
C VAL A 48 -9.02 -2.35 6.04
N TRP A 49 -8.77 -1.25 6.74
CA TRP A 49 -7.58 -0.41 6.63
C TRP A 49 -7.40 0.25 5.26
N THR A 50 -8.50 0.44 4.52
CA THR A 50 -8.45 1.13 3.23
C THR A 50 -8.38 2.63 3.46
N SER A 51 -7.26 3.23 3.09
CA SER A 51 -7.08 4.68 3.20
C SER A 51 -7.87 5.42 2.11
N ARG A 52 -8.43 6.56 2.49
CA ARG A 52 -9.06 7.56 1.60
C ARG A 52 -10.23 7.06 0.73
N ALA A 53 -10.89 5.95 1.09
CA ALA A 53 -12.02 5.44 0.33
C ALA A 53 -13.20 6.43 0.25
N GLU A 54 -13.42 7.23 1.29
CA GLU A 54 -14.47 8.28 1.27
C GLU A 54 -14.21 9.38 0.22
N HIS A 55 -12.93 9.60 -0.12
CA HIS A 55 -12.47 10.66 -1.01
C HIS A 55 -12.07 10.14 -2.40
N SER A 56 -12.22 8.85 -2.65
CA SER A 56 -11.83 8.20 -3.90
C SER A 56 -13.01 8.09 -4.85
N ASP A 57 -12.77 8.36 -6.13
CA ASP A 57 -13.75 8.16 -7.19
C ASP A 57 -13.70 6.74 -7.74
N LEU A 58 -12.51 6.13 -7.70
CA LEU A 58 -12.26 4.75 -8.11
C LEU A 58 -11.56 3.98 -6.99
N MET A 59 -11.79 2.67 -6.94
CA MET A 59 -11.08 1.74 -6.06
C MET A 59 -10.55 0.56 -6.86
N LEU A 60 -9.30 0.18 -6.61
CA LEU A 60 -8.78 -1.13 -6.99
C LEU A 60 -9.20 -2.14 -5.92
N LEU A 61 -9.95 -3.15 -6.32
CA LEU A 61 -10.47 -4.18 -5.42
C LEU A 61 -9.93 -5.55 -5.79
N LEU A 62 -9.28 -6.22 -4.84
CA LEU A 62 -8.93 -7.63 -4.96
C LEU A 62 -10.05 -8.50 -4.38
N ALA A 63 -10.59 -9.39 -5.20
CA ALA A 63 -11.62 -10.34 -4.78
C ALA A 63 -11.36 -11.73 -5.40
N ARG A 64 -11.97 -12.78 -4.81
CA ARG A 64 -11.92 -14.12 -5.35
C ARG A 64 -13.00 -14.34 -6.40
N THR A 65 -12.58 -14.74 -7.58
CA THR A 65 -13.47 -15.25 -8.64
C THR A 65 -13.55 -16.78 -8.63
N THR A 66 -12.56 -17.44 -8.03
CA THR A 66 -12.56 -18.88 -7.75
C THR A 66 -12.28 -19.08 -6.27
N SER A 67 -12.99 -19.98 -5.61
CA SER A 67 -12.78 -20.27 -4.19
C SER A 67 -11.35 -20.78 -3.94
N ARG A 68 -10.88 -20.64 -2.70
CA ARG A 68 -9.52 -21.09 -2.35
C ARG A 68 -9.40 -22.62 -2.47
N GLU A 69 -10.48 -23.32 -2.21
CA GLU A 69 -10.58 -24.80 -2.22
C GLU A 69 -10.55 -25.34 -3.65
N GLU A 70 -11.12 -24.61 -4.61
CA GLU A 70 -11.17 -24.99 -6.02
C GLU A 70 -9.93 -24.54 -6.80
N ALA A 71 -9.21 -23.53 -6.30
CA ALA A 71 -8.02 -23.01 -6.95
C ALA A 71 -6.86 -24.00 -6.87
N ALA A 72 -6.14 -24.22 -7.97
CA ALA A 72 -4.99 -25.14 -8.03
C ALA A 72 -3.85 -24.71 -7.08
N LYS A 73 -3.73 -23.40 -6.79
CA LYS A 73 -2.79 -22.84 -5.79
C LYS A 73 -3.50 -21.71 -5.01
N PRO A 74 -3.15 -21.49 -3.73
CA PRO A 74 -3.82 -20.49 -2.87
C PRO A 74 -3.88 -19.06 -3.43
N HIS A 75 -2.87 -18.66 -4.21
CA HIS A 75 -2.78 -17.33 -4.83
C HIS A 75 -3.51 -17.22 -6.17
N GLN A 76 -3.96 -18.31 -6.74
CA GLN A 76 -4.79 -18.33 -7.95
C GLN A 76 -6.27 -18.11 -7.60
N GLY A 77 -7.06 -17.75 -8.61
CA GLY A 77 -8.49 -17.48 -8.43
C GLY A 77 -8.80 -16.14 -7.78
N MET A 78 -7.81 -15.24 -7.65
CA MET A 78 -8.01 -13.84 -7.28
C MET A 78 -7.96 -12.95 -8.51
N SER A 79 -8.85 -11.96 -8.56
CA SER A 79 -8.97 -11.00 -9.67
C SER A 79 -9.00 -9.58 -9.14
N ILE A 80 -8.55 -8.63 -9.95
CA ILE A 80 -8.61 -7.20 -9.62
C ILE A 80 -9.74 -6.55 -10.40
N PHE A 81 -10.49 -5.70 -9.72
CA PHE A 81 -11.58 -4.93 -10.28
C PHE A 81 -11.36 -3.44 -10.08
N LEU A 82 -11.72 -2.63 -11.06
CA LEU A 82 -11.82 -1.18 -10.95
C LEU A 82 -13.27 -0.81 -10.61
N VAL A 83 -13.51 -0.46 -9.36
CA VAL A 83 -14.85 -0.11 -8.86
C VAL A 83 -15.06 1.39 -8.95
N ASP A 84 -16.13 1.80 -9.63
CA ASP A 84 -16.63 3.17 -9.63
C ASP A 84 -17.34 3.45 -8.29
N MET A 85 -16.66 4.16 -7.40
CA MET A 85 -17.12 4.42 -6.03
C MET A 85 -18.37 5.29 -5.97
N GLN A 86 -18.54 6.17 -6.94
CA GLN A 86 -19.70 7.08 -6.97
C GLN A 86 -20.99 6.32 -7.31
N LYS A 87 -20.91 5.33 -8.21
CA LYS A 87 -22.04 4.45 -8.55
C LYS A 87 -22.29 3.38 -7.50
N ALA A 88 -21.24 2.93 -6.83
CA ALA A 88 -21.31 1.85 -5.85
C ALA A 88 -21.92 2.30 -4.51
N LYS A 89 -21.67 3.54 -4.07
CA LYS A 89 -22.17 4.07 -2.79
C LYS A 89 -23.71 4.00 -2.74
N GLY A 90 -24.24 3.32 -1.71
CA GLY A 90 -25.68 3.12 -1.55
C GLY A 90 -26.28 2.03 -2.46
N ASN A 91 -25.47 1.40 -3.31
CA ASN A 91 -25.85 0.30 -4.19
C ASN A 91 -25.00 -0.94 -3.89
N GLY A 92 -24.99 -1.40 -2.63
CA GLY A 92 -24.21 -2.55 -2.20
C GLY A 92 -22.81 -2.20 -1.67
N LEU A 93 -22.42 -0.92 -1.63
CA LEU A 93 -21.17 -0.46 -1.03
C LEU A 93 -21.45 0.42 0.18
N THR A 94 -20.93 0.03 1.34
CA THR A 94 -20.93 0.84 2.57
C THR A 94 -19.51 1.11 3.01
N ILE A 95 -19.21 2.37 3.35
CA ILE A 95 -17.91 2.79 3.86
C ILE A 95 -18.11 3.28 5.29
N GLN A 96 -17.31 2.75 6.22
CA GLN A 96 -17.29 3.19 7.61
C GLN A 96 -15.90 3.70 7.96
N LYS A 97 -15.84 4.88 8.58
CA LYS A 97 -14.59 5.46 9.06
C LYS A 97 -14.08 4.70 10.28
N LEU A 98 -12.79 4.40 10.29
CA LEU A 98 -12.09 3.88 11.46
C LEU A 98 -11.36 5.02 12.16
N GLU A 99 -11.60 5.16 13.46
CA GLU A 99 -10.86 6.11 14.29
C GLU A 99 -9.50 5.50 14.64
N ALA A 100 -8.45 6.04 14.04
CA ALA A 100 -7.07 5.66 14.30
C ALA A 100 -6.30 6.85 14.91
N MET A 101 -5.23 6.55 15.65
CA MET A 101 -4.36 7.57 16.26
C MET A 101 -3.73 8.49 15.22
N VAL A 102 -3.38 7.93 14.07
CA VAL A 102 -2.87 8.62 12.88
C VAL A 102 -3.67 8.16 11.67
N ASN A 103 -3.56 8.85 10.53
CA ASN A 103 -4.31 8.53 9.31
C ASN A 103 -5.84 8.61 9.50
N HIS A 104 -6.34 9.81 9.61
CA HIS A 104 -7.77 10.10 9.84
C HIS A 104 -8.72 9.70 8.70
N ALA A 105 -8.20 9.25 7.56
CA ALA A 105 -8.97 8.80 6.40
C ALA A 105 -8.98 7.28 6.23
N THR A 106 -8.67 6.51 7.27
CA THR A 106 -8.74 5.06 7.28
C THR A 106 -10.18 4.59 7.37
N THR A 107 -10.53 3.58 6.58
CA THR A 107 -11.91 3.08 6.47
C THR A 107 -11.98 1.56 6.48
N GLU A 108 -13.16 1.10 6.82
CA GLU A 108 -13.68 -0.25 6.61
C GLU A 108 -14.74 -0.21 5.52
N ILE A 109 -14.75 -1.20 4.64
CA ILE A 109 -15.62 -1.23 3.46
C ILE A 109 -16.36 -2.55 3.43
N PHE A 110 -17.68 -2.48 3.26
CA PHE A 110 -18.57 -3.65 3.16
C PHE A 110 -19.16 -3.70 1.74
N PHE A 111 -19.22 -4.91 1.21
CA PHE A 111 -19.84 -5.24 -0.06
C PHE A 111 -21.00 -6.21 0.20
N ASP A 112 -22.20 -5.80 -0.19
CA ASP A 112 -23.42 -6.56 -0.03
C ASP A 112 -24.16 -6.58 -1.38
N ASP A 113 -23.96 -7.67 -2.12
CA ASP A 113 -24.43 -7.83 -3.49
C ASP A 113 -24.10 -6.63 -4.40
N LEU A 114 -22.91 -6.03 -4.21
CA LEU A 114 -22.45 -4.94 -5.07
C LEU A 114 -22.32 -5.44 -6.51
N ARG A 115 -23.09 -4.81 -7.42
CA ARG A 115 -23.03 -5.09 -8.86
C ARG A 115 -22.13 -4.12 -9.58
N ILE A 116 -21.17 -4.64 -10.32
CA ILE A 116 -20.29 -3.88 -11.19
C ILE A 116 -20.25 -4.47 -12.60
N PRO A 117 -20.01 -3.66 -13.65
CA PRO A 117 -19.97 -4.14 -15.01
C PRO A 117 -18.88 -5.20 -15.24
N ALA A 118 -19.08 -6.05 -16.22
CA ALA A 118 -18.10 -7.10 -16.58
C ALA A 118 -16.73 -6.54 -16.98
N ASP A 119 -16.70 -5.36 -17.60
CA ASP A 119 -15.48 -4.67 -18.03
C ASP A 119 -14.74 -3.95 -16.88
N ALA A 120 -15.26 -4.03 -15.66
CA ALA A 120 -14.54 -3.59 -14.46
C ALA A 120 -13.37 -4.51 -14.11
N LEU A 121 -13.32 -5.73 -14.62
CA LEU A 121 -12.18 -6.64 -14.47
C LEU A 121 -10.92 -6.08 -15.12
N ILE A 122 -9.83 -6.03 -14.37
CA ILE A 122 -8.52 -5.61 -14.86
C ILE A 122 -7.69 -6.85 -15.23
N GLY A 123 -7.24 -6.90 -16.48
CA GLY A 123 -6.44 -8.02 -17.00
C GLY A 123 -7.22 -9.32 -17.09
N GLU A 124 -6.58 -10.42 -16.76
CA GLU A 124 -7.14 -11.77 -16.85
C GLU A 124 -7.75 -12.21 -15.52
N GLU A 125 -8.90 -12.88 -15.58
CA GLU A 125 -9.53 -13.50 -14.42
C GLU A 125 -8.59 -14.52 -13.75
N GLY A 126 -8.53 -14.50 -12.41
CA GLY A 126 -7.70 -15.40 -11.63
C GLY A 126 -6.22 -14.99 -11.53
N ARG A 127 -5.79 -13.90 -12.17
CA ARG A 127 -4.41 -13.41 -12.18
C ARG A 127 -4.16 -12.17 -11.31
N GLY A 128 -5.15 -11.74 -10.58
CA GLY A 128 -5.09 -10.51 -9.79
C GLY A 128 -3.96 -10.47 -8.77
N PHE A 129 -3.56 -11.60 -8.21
CA PHE A 129 -2.44 -11.65 -7.26
C PHE A 129 -1.11 -11.21 -7.89
N TYR A 130 -0.85 -11.59 -9.13
CA TYR A 130 0.37 -11.19 -9.82
C TYR A 130 0.38 -9.68 -10.12
N TYR A 131 -0.74 -9.13 -10.56
CA TYR A 131 -0.86 -7.68 -10.83
C TYR A 131 -0.68 -6.84 -9.56
N ILE A 132 -1.16 -7.33 -8.40
CA ILE A 132 -0.91 -6.68 -7.11
C ILE A 132 0.58 -6.68 -6.75
N LEU A 133 1.28 -7.79 -6.95
CA LEU A 133 2.70 -7.89 -6.60
C LEU A 133 3.55 -6.87 -7.36
N ASP A 134 3.26 -6.63 -8.63
CA ASP A 134 3.96 -5.61 -9.43
C ASP A 134 3.78 -4.22 -8.80
N GLY A 135 2.55 -3.84 -8.46
CA GLY A 135 2.26 -2.58 -7.78
C GLY A 135 2.90 -2.50 -6.39
N MET A 136 2.91 -3.60 -5.63
CA MET A 136 3.51 -3.65 -4.29
C MET A 136 5.04 -3.50 -4.28
N ASN A 137 5.74 -3.90 -5.33
CA ASN A 137 7.19 -3.69 -5.42
C ASN A 137 7.50 -2.19 -5.54
N ALA A 138 6.78 -1.48 -6.40
CA ALA A 138 6.89 -0.02 -6.51
C ALA A 138 6.56 0.68 -5.18
N GLU A 139 5.49 0.25 -4.50
CA GLU A 139 5.07 0.80 -3.22
C GLU A 139 6.13 0.57 -2.12
N ARG A 140 6.75 -0.61 -2.05
CA ARG A 140 7.83 -0.88 -1.10
C ARG A 140 9.02 0.04 -1.30
N ILE A 141 9.41 0.30 -2.54
CA ILE A 141 10.50 1.22 -2.87
C ILE A 141 10.13 2.65 -2.46
N LEU A 142 8.91 3.09 -2.78
CA LEU A 142 8.39 4.42 -2.45
C LEU A 142 8.38 4.67 -0.94
N ILE A 143 7.80 3.76 -0.16
CA ILE A 143 7.72 3.86 1.30
C ILE A 143 9.11 3.85 1.95
N SER A 144 10.04 3.09 1.38
CA SER A 144 11.44 3.07 1.85
C SER A 144 12.12 4.42 1.58
N ALA A 145 11.85 5.04 0.43
CA ALA A 145 12.37 6.38 0.12
C ALA A 145 11.81 7.46 1.08
N GLU A 146 10.52 7.36 1.43
CA GLU A 146 9.89 8.22 2.44
C GLU A 146 10.58 8.06 3.80
N ALA A 147 10.76 6.81 4.26
CA ALA A 147 11.42 6.51 5.54
C ALA A 147 12.86 7.06 5.61
N ILE A 148 13.61 7.04 4.50
CA ILE A 148 14.95 7.66 4.42
C ILE A 148 14.87 9.17 4.58
N GLY A 149 13.88 9.81 3.98
CA GLY A 149 13.64 11.25 4.15
C GLY A 149 13.39 11.62 5.62
N ASP A 150 12.53 10.87 6.28
CA ASP A 150 12.23 11.01 7.71
C ASP A 150 13.47 10.78 8.57
N ALA A 151 14.22 9.70 8.31
CA ALA A 151 15.44 9.37 9.05
C ALA A 151 16.48 10.51 8.95
N ARG A 152 16.71 11.07 7.77
CA ARG A 152 17.61 12.21 7.57
C ARG A 152 17.15 13.44 8.36
N TRP A 153 15.83 13.69 8.40
CA TRP A 153 15.28 14.80 9.19
C TRP A 153 15.49 14.57 10.68
N PHE A 154 15.21 13.37 11.20
CA PHE A 154 15.41 13.05 12.62
C PHE A 154 16.89 13.10 13.01
N ILE A 155 17.80 12.57 12.19
CA ILE A 155 19.24 12.62 12.42
C ILE A 155 19.72 14.07 12.50
N LYS A 156 19.25 14.92 11.58
CA LYS A 156 19.57 16.36 11.61
C LYS A 156 19.09 17.00 12.93
N LYS A 157 17.85 16.73 13.34
CA LYS A 157 17.29 17.27 14.60
C LYS A 157 18.04 16.77 15.83
N ALA A 158 18.38 15.48 15.88
CA ALA A 158 19.16 14.90 16.96
C ALA A 158 20.57 15.51 17.06
N ARG A 159 21.24 15.69 15.90
CA ARG A 159 22.54 16.34 15.81
C ARG A 159 22.48 17.79 16.32
N ASP A 160 21.55 18.58 15.82
CA ASP A 160 21.39 19.98 16.17
C ASP A 160 21.13 20.14 17.68
N TYR A 161 20.22 19.32 18.23
CA TYR A 161 19.98 19.29 19.68
C TYR A 161 21.22 18.87 20.47
N ALA A 162 21.99 17.89 20.02
CA ALA A 162 23.20 17.43 20.69
C ALA A 162 24.30 18.49 20.72
N VAL A 163 24.34 19.39 19.73
CA VAL A 163 25.25 20.54 19.69
C VAL A 163 24.81 21.65 20.63
N ASP A 164 23.50 21.92 20.70
CA ASP A 164 22.97 23.05 21.46
C ASP A 164 22.77 22.73 22.95
N ARG A 165 22.33 21.52 23.28
CA ARG A 165 22.06 21.11 24.65
C ARG A 165 23.35 20.99 25.48
N ARG A 166 23.46 21.79 26.53
CA ARG A 166 24.59 21.77 27.46
C ARG A 166 24.24 21.09 28.79
N VAL A 167 25.15 20.23 29.24
CA VAL A 167 25.14 19.59 30.55
C VAL A 167 26.58 19.55 31.04
N PHE A 168 26.81 19.95 32.31
CA PHE A 168 28.15 20.16 32.86
C PHE A 168 29.02 21.11 31.99
N ASP A 169 28.40 22.24 31.58
CA ASP A 169 29.02 23.35 30.82
C ASP A 169 29.52 22.98 29.42
N ARG A 170 29.20 21.80 28.90
CA ARG A 170 29.57 21.37 27.55
C ARG A 170 28.39 20.78 26.77
N PRO A 171 28.41 20.86 25.43
CA PRO A 171 27.43 20.20 24.60
C PRO A 171 27.38 18.68 24.86
N ILE A 172 26.17 18.09 24.91
CA ILE A 172 26.02 16.65 25.10
C ILE A 172 26.60 15.86 23.92
N GLY A 173 26.64 16.47 22.72
CA GLY A 173 27.26 15.91 21.52
C GLY A 173 28.77 15.66 21.62
N GLN A 174 29.44 16.12 22.66
CA GLN A 174 30.84 15.80 22.94
C GLN A 174 31.01 14.41 23.60
N ASN A 175 29.91 13.77 24.02
CA ASN A 175 29.96 12.46 24.65
C ASN A 175 29.81 11.34 23.57
N GLN A 176 30.70 10.37 23.57
CA GLN A 176 30.65 9.22 22.64
C GLN A 176 29.33 8.43 22.71
N GLY A 177 28.72 8.34 23.90
CA GLY A 177 27.40 7.75 24.10
C GLY A 177 26.27 8.44 23.34
N VAL A 178 26.46 9.69 22.91
CA VAL A 178 25.53 10.46 22.05
C VAL A 178 25.98 10.41 20.59
N GLN A 179 27.30 10.54 20.34
CA GLN A 179 27.85 10.57 18.98
C GLN A 179 27.65 9.26 18.22
N PHE A 180 27.99 8.14 18.85
CA PHE A 180 28.00 6.83 18.18
C PHE A 180 26.61 6.38 17.70
N PRO A 181 25.52 6.51 18.50
CA PRO A 181 24.17 6.22 18.00
C PRO A 181 23.79 7.09 16.79
N ILE A 182 24.06 8.41 16.84
CA ILE A 182 23.75 9.31 15.72
C ILE A 182 24.57 8.95 14.47
N ALA A 183 25.86 8.68 14.63
CA ALA A 183 26.74 8.30 13.53
C ALA A 183 26.32 6.96 12.90
N ARG A 184 25.90 5.98 13.73
CA ARG A 184 25.40 4.68 13.25
C ARG A 184 24.11 4.85 12.45
N CYS A 185 23.12 5.57 13.01
CA CYS A 185 21.88 5.86 12.29
C CYS A 185 22.14 6.55 10.95
N TYR A 186 23.09 7.48 10.92
CA TYR A 186 23.47 8.15 9.66
C TYR A 186 24.04 7.15 8.64
N ALA A 187 24.99 6.32 9.05
CA ALA A 187 25.63 5.35 8.15
C ALA A 187 24.63 4.31 7.62
N GLU A 188 23.75 3.80 8.49
CA GLU A 188 22.69 2.84 8.13
C GLU A 188 21.67 3.49 7.17
N THR A 189 21.26 4.74 7.43
CA THR A 189 20.35 5.49 6.55
C THR A 189 20.94 5.70 5.16
N GLU A 190 22.22 6.08 5.04
CA GLU A 190 22.86 6.28 3.74
C GLU A 190 23.08 4.93 3.00
N ALA A 191 23.35 3.85 3.70
CA ALA A 191 23.42 2.51 3.09
C ALA A 191 22.04 2.08 2.55
N ALA A 192 20.97 2.30 3.32
CA ALA A 192 19.61 2.03 2.89
C ALA A 192 19.23 2.92 1.67
N ALA A 193 19.64 4.20 1.66
CA ALA A 193 19.38 5.11 0.56
C ALA A 193 19.99 4.63 -0.77
N LEU A 194 21.22 4.10 -0.74
CA LEU A 194 21.86 3.51 -1.92
C LEU A 194 21.11 2.28 -2.44
N MET A 195 20.60 1.44 -1.53
CA MET A 195 19.78 0.29 -1.89
C MET A 195 18.46 0.71 -2.54
N VAL A 196 17.78 1.70 -1.97
CA VAL A 196 16.51 2.24 -2.50
C VAL A 196 16.72 2.86 -3.89
N GLN A 197 17.78 3.64 -4.05
CA GLN A 197 18.13 4.21 -5.36
C GLN A 197 18.34 3.10 -6.39
N LYS A 198 19.14 2.09 -6.07
CA LYS A 198 19.39 0.97 -6.99
C LYS A 198 18.13 0.20 -7.33
N ALA A 199 17.25 -0.01 -6.34
CA ALA A 199 15.97 -0.68 -6.57
C ALA A 199 15.04 0.14 -7.48
N ALA A 200 15.00 1.46 -7.32
CA ALA A 200 14.23 2.36 -8.20
C ALA A 200 14.76 2.33 -9.64
N GLU A 201 16.07 2.43 -9.83
CA GLU A 201 16.71 2.35 -11.16
C GLU A 201 16.42 1.00 -11.84
N THR A 202 16.45 -0.11 -11.09
CA THR A 202 16.16 -1.46 -11.60
C THR A 202 14.68 -1.59 -11.99
N PHE A 203 13.78 -1.03 -11.17
CA PHE A 203 12.35 -0.99 -11.47
C PHE A 203 12.05 -0.20 -12.74
N ASP A 204 12.64 1.00 -12.88
CA ASP A 204 12.47 1.86 -14.06
C ASP A 204 13.04 1.23 -15.34
N ALA A 205 14.07 0.39 -15.22
CA ALA A 205 14.61 -0.40 -16.32
C ALA A 205 13.71 -1.59 -16.74
N GLY A 206 12.61 -1.86 -16.00
CA GLY A 206 11.71 -2.99 -16.24
C GLY A 206 12.31 -4.35 -15.87
N GLU A 207 13.35 -4.36 -15.05
CA GLU A 207 14.00 -5.58 -14.57
C GLU A 207 13.31 -6.16 -13.32
N GLU A 208 13.61 -7.42 -12.98
CA GLU A 208 13.08 -8.05 -11.78
C GLU A 208 13.64 -7.39 -10.52
N VAL A 209 12.78 -6.87 -9.66
CA VAL A 209 13.16 -6.04 -8.50
C VAL A 209 12.63 -6.57 -7.16
N GLY A 210 11.86 -7.65 -7.14
CA GLY A 210 11.15 -8.12 -5.96
C GLY A 210 12.05 -8.37 -4.75
N ALA A 211 13.23 -8.96 -4.96
CA ALA A 211 14.20 -9.19 -3.89
C ALA A 211 14.74 -7.86 -3.32
N MET A 212 15.12 -6.91 -4.20
CA MET A 212 15.61 -5.59 -3.77
C MET A 212 14.53 -4.76 -3.08
N ALA A 213 13.29 -4.76 -3.59
CA ALA A 213 12.17 -4.08 -2.96
C ALA A 213 11.90 -4.58 -1.54
N ASN A 214 12.03 -5.91 -1.31
CA ASN A 214 11.93 -6.48 0.03
C ASN A 214 13.10 -6.06 0.92
N MET A 215 14.34 -6.03 0.41
CA MET A 215 15.51 -5.56 1.17
C MET A 215 15.38 -4.09 1.56
N CYS A 216 14.94 -3.23 0.64
CA CYS A 216 14.69 -1.82 0.93
C CYS A 216 13.69 -1.63 2.09
N LYS A 217 12.63 -2.45 2.10
CA LYS A 217 11.59 -2.36 3.14
C LYS A 217 12.03 -2.95 4.48
N LEU A 218 13.04 -3.83 4.48
CA LEU A 218 13.61 -4.44 5.69
C LEU A 218 14.60 -3.50 6.38
N LEU A 219 15.43 -2.78 5.61
CA LEU A 219 16.42 -1.82 6.11
C LEU A 219 15.76 -0.55 6.64
#